data_28f240b823eee585cc16d75dbea9cdd0
#
_entry.id   28f240b823eee585cc16d75dbea9cdd0
#
_cell.length_a   1.000
_cell.length_b   1.000
_cell.length_c   1.000
_cell.angle_alpha   90.00
_cell.angle_beta   90.00
_cell.angle_gamma   90.00
#
_symmetry.space_group_name_H-M   'P 1'
#
loop_
_entity.id
_entity.type
_entity.pdbx_description
1 polymer ?
#
loop_
_entity_poly.entity_id
_entity_poly.type
_entity_poly.pdbx_seq_one_letter_code
_entity_poly.pdbx_strand_id
1 'polypeptide(L)'
;MKPLIISLLVLNFSFADTANDYLNSLKNEIKKENPSFKDFDINEGEKIFTSKHIGKKGKEISCTTCHSDNLQKSGENVFTGKIIEPLSQKVNKNRFTDIATIEKWLKRNFNDVYNREGSLVHHVS
;
A
#
# COMPACT_ATOMS: atom_id res chain seq x y z
N MET A 1 -10.64 9.48 -53.24
CA MET A 1 -9.77 9.22 -52.08
C MET A 1 -10.56 9.50 -50.80
N LYS A 2 -10.90 8.46 -50.05
CA LYS A 2 -11.56 8.63 -48.74
C LYS A 2 -10.49 8.83 -47.67
N PRO A 3 -10.55 9.86 -46.84
CA PRO A 3 -9.61 9.98 -45.71
C PRO A 3 -9.90 8.89 -44.68
N LEU A 4 -8.88 8.10 -44.39
CA LEU A 4 -8.90 7.12 -43.31
C LEU A 4 -8.80 7.89 -42.01
N ILE A 5 -9.92 8.05 -41.30
CA ILE A 5 -9.92 8.58 -39.95
C ILE A 5 -9.39 7.49 -39.03
N ILE A 6 -8.11 7.55 -38.71
CA ILE A 6 -7.53 6.75 -37.64
C ILE A 6 -8.04 7.35 -36.33
N SER A 7 -9.08 6.75 -35.80
CA SER A 7 -9.55 7.03 -34.45
C SER A 7 -8.49 6.55 -33.46
N LEU A 8 -7.70 7.48 -32.94
CA LEU A 8 -6.75 7.20 -31.89
C LEU A 8 -7.55 6.93 -30.62
N LEU A 9 -7.77 5.64 -30.33
CA LEU A 9 -8.32 5.20 -29.04
C LEU A 9 -7.29 5.56 -27.97
N VAL A 10 -7.47 6.69 -27.32
CA VAL A 10 -6.72 7.03 -26.12
C VAL A 10 -7.23 6.10 -25.03
N LEU A 11 -6.52 5.01 -24.78
CA LEU A 11 -6.71 4.16 -23.63
C LEU A 11 -6.35 4.98 -22.39
N ASN A 12 -7.38 5.55 -21.75
CA ASN A 12 -7.26 6.12 -20.43
C ASN A 12 -7.01 4.98 -19.44
N PHE A 13 -5.75 4.64 -19.20
CA PHE A 13 -5.38 3.80 -18.08
C PHE A 13 -5.70 4.54 -16.79
N SER A 14 -6.76 4.15 -16.14
CA SER A 14 -7.14 4.64 -14.82
C SER A 14 -6.16 4.08 -13.80
N PHE A 15 -5.34 4.92 -13.18
CA PHE A 15 -4.37 4.51 -12.15
C PHE A 15 -5.03 3.86 -10.92
N ALA A 16 -6.34 4.04 -10.72
CA ALA A 16 -7.12 3.37 -9.68
C ALA A 16 -7.15 1.84 -9.86
N ASP A 17 -6.97 1.34 -11.06
CA ASP A 17 -7.05 -0.09 -11.37
C ASP A 17 -5.85 -0.86 -10.80
N THR A 18 -4.65 -0.27 -10.75
CA THR A 18 -3.44 -0.94 -10.25
C THR A 18 -3.55 -1.34 -8.78
N ALA A 19 -4.07 -0.47 -7.90
CA ALA A 19 -4.26 -0.80 -6.50
C ALA A 19 -5.33 -1.88 -6.31
N ASN A 20 -6.42 -1.82 -7.07
CA ASN A 20 -7.47 -2.83 -7.04
C ASN A 20 -6.98 -4.17 -7.58
N ASP A 21 -6.21 -4.19 -8.66
CA ASP A 21 -5.60 -5.39 -9.22
C ASP A 21 -4.66 -6.06 -8.21
N TYR A 22 -3.87 -5.26 -7.50
CA TYR A 22 -3.00 -5.75 -6.44
C TYR A 22 -3.79 -6.37 -5.28
N LEU A 23 -4.85 -5.70 -4.79
CA LEU A 23 -5.72 -6.23 -3.74
C LEU A 23 -6.42 -7.52 -4.17
N ASN A 24 -6.89 -7.60 -5.40
CA ASN A 24 -7.50 -8.82 -5.95
C ASN A 24 -6.48 -9.97 -6.05
N SER A 25 -5.26 -9.69 -6.42
CA SER A 25 -4.16 -10.67 -6.46
C SER A 25 -3.88 -11.22 -5.05
N LEU A 26 -3.73 -10.36 -4.05
CA LEU A 26 -3.56 -10.76 -2.66
C LEU A 26 -4.73 -11.60 -2.13
N LYS A 27 -5.96 -11.17 -2.42
CA LYS A 27 -7.17 -11.90 -2.04
C LYS A 27 -7.18 -13.31 -2.61
N ASN A 28 -6.80 -13.47 -3.87
CA ASN A 28 -6.72 -14.78 -4.51
C ASN A 28 -5.63 -15.66 -3.89
N GLU A 29 -4.50 -15.09 -3.53
CA GLU A 29 -3.40 -15.79 -2.87
C GLU A 29 -3.82 -16.28 -1.48
N ILE A 30 -4.40 -15.40 -0.67
CA ILE A 30 -4.90 -15.75 0.68
C ILE A 30 -5.95 -16.86 0.61
N LYS A 31 -6.86 -16.81 -0.38
CA LYS A 31 -7.89 -17.85 -0.54
C LYS A 31 -7.33 -19.24 -0.87
N LYS A 32 -6.14 -19.33 -1.45
CA LYS A 32 -5.47 -20.62 -1.66
C LYS A 32 -5.02 -21.26 -0.34
N GLU A 33 -4.55 -20.43 0.60
CA GLU A 33 -4.11 -20.89 1.93
C GLU A 33 -5.27 -21.01 2.91
N ASN A 34 -6.23 -20.08 2.82
CA ASN A 34 -7.44 -20.05 3.67
C ASN A 34 -8.70 -19.91 2.81
N PRO A 35 -9.33 -21.02 2.37
CA PRO A 35 -10.53 -20.98 1.55
C PRO A 35 -11.73 -20.28 2.18
N SER A 36 -11.76 -20.14 3.52
CA SER A 36 -12.83 -19.43 4.24
C SER A 36 -12.68 -17.91 4.22
N PHE A 37 -11.54 -17.40 3.78
CA PHE A 37 -11.31 -15.96 3.66
C PHE A 37 -12.29 -15.33 2.68
N LYS A 38 -13.03 -14.34 3.12
CA LYS A 38 -14.05 -13.66 2.31
C LYS A 38 -13.52 -12.40 1.66
N ASP A 39 -13.07 -11.45 2.48
CA ASP A 39 -12.57 -10.16 2.03
C ASP A 39 -11.73 -9.47 3.11
N PHE A 40 -11.04 -8.40 2.72
CA PHE A 40 -10.34 -7.52 3.64
C PHE A 40 -11.32 -6.66 4.44
N ASP A 41 -11.00 -6.43 5.70
CA ASP A 41 -11.75 -5.56 6.61
C ASP A 41 -11.01 -4.22 6.77
N ILE A 42 -11.66 -3.13 6.41
CA ILE A 42 -11.10 -1.77 6.49
C ILE A 42 -10.79 -1.39 7.94
N ASN A 43 -11.65 -1.78 8.88
CA ASN A 43 -11.43 -1.45 10.30
C ASN A 43 -10.24 -2.20 10.88
N GLU A 44 -10.06 -3.46 10.51
CA GLU A 44 -8.87 -4.22 10.89
C GLU A 44 -7.61 -3.64 10.25
N GLY A 45 -7.67 -3.23 8.98
CA GLY A 45 -6.59 -2.52 8.31
C GLY A 45 -6.20 -1.22 9.01
N GLU A 46 -7.17 -0.43 9.45
CA GLU A 46 -6.95 0.80 10.22
C GLU A 46 -6.29 0.50 11.58
N LYS A 47 -6.74 -0.52 12.30
CA LYS A 47 -6.11 -0.96 13.54
C LYS A 47 -4.64 -1.34 13.34
N ILE A 48 -4.34 -2.13 12.30
CA ILE A 48 -2.97 -2.50 11.95
C ILE A 48 -2.13 -1.25 11.67
N PHE A 49 -2.65 -0.31 10.90
CA PHE A 49 -1.96 0.91 10.51
C PHE A 49 -1.66 1.85 11.70
N THR A 50 -2.55 1.89 12.68
CA THR A 50 -2.45 2.78 13.86
C THR A 50 -1.80 2.12 15.07
N SER A 51 -1.75 0.78 15.12
CA SER A 51 -1.22 0.04 16.28
C SER A 51 0.29 0.21 16.40
N LYS A 52 0.73 0.46 17.62
CA LYS A 52 2.16 0.59 17.96
C LYS A 52 2.79 -0.75 18.29
N HIS A 53 4.02 -0.93 17.85
CA HIS A 53 4.85 -2.10 18.09
C HIS A 53 6.27 -1.69 18.41
N ILE A 54 7.01 -2.55 19.09
CA ILE A 54 8.46 -2.38 19.25
C ILE A 54 9.11 -2.76 17.93
N GLY A 55 9.41 -1.77 17.15
CA GLY A 55 9.99 -1.91 15.81
C GLY A 55 11.51 -1.81 15.80
N LYS A 56 12.01 -1.42 14.66
CA LYS A 56 13.44 -1.24 14.40
C LYS A 56 14.11 -0.34 15.43
N LYS A 57 15.30 -0.72 15.86
CA LYS A 57 16.09 -0.03 16.90
C LYS A 57 15.37 0.07 18.25
N GLY A 58 14.44 -0.82 18.56
CA GLY A 58 13.70 -0.81 19.82
C GLY A 58 12.74 0.36 20.01
N LYS A 59 12.41 1.10 18.92
CA LYS A 59 11.44 2.19 18.98
C LYS A 59 10.02 1.67 18.97
N GLU A 60 9.17 2.23 19.83
CA GLU A 60 7.73 2.01 19.76
C GLU A 60 7.14 2.88 18.65
N ILE A 61 6.72 2.26 17.56
CA ILE A 61 6.23 2.92 16.34
C ILE A 61 5.01 2.20 15.76
N SER A 62 4.24 2.96 14.98
CA SER A 62 3.19 2.49 14.08
C SER A 62 3.46 2.99 12.67
N CYS A 63 2.63 2.59 11.71
CA CYS A 63 2.69 3.17 10.36
C CYS A 63 2.42 4.68 10.40
N THR A 64 1.49 5.15 11.26
CA THR A 64 1.18 6.57 11.44
C THR A 64 2.33 7.39 12.02
N THR A 65 3.27 6.77 12.71
CA THR A 65 4.46 7.47 13.24
C THR A 65 5.26 8.15 12.14
N CYS A 66 5.37 7.51 10.96
CA CYS A 66 6.04 8.08 9.79
C CYS A 66 5.07 8.75 8.80
N HIS A 67 3.87 8.19 8.62
CA HIS A 67 2.90 8.64 7.61
C HIS A 67 1.87 9.67 8.10
N SER A 68 1.88 10.02 9.40
CA SER A 68 0.89 10.86 10.08
C SER A 68 -0.52 10.22 10.14
N ASP A 69 -1.39 10.80 10.94
CA ASP A 69 -2.80 10.38 11.05
C ASP A 69 -3.65 10.85 9.87
N ASN A 70 -3.19 11.88 9.17
CA ASN A 70 -3.85 12.39 7.97
C ASN A 70 -3.07 12.01 6.72
N LEU A 71 -3.57 11.01 5.98
CA LEU A 71 -2.91 10.48 4.77
C LEU A 71 -2.82 11.46 3.60
N GLN A 72 -3.49 12.61 3.69
CA GLN A 72 -3.36 13.71 2.71
C GLN A 72 -2.19 14.65 3.03
N LYS A 73 -1.55 14.47 4.18
CA LYS A 73 -0.35 15.22 4.58
C LYS A 73 0.91 14.40 4.38
N SER A 74 2.01 15.10 4.19
CA SER A 74 3.35 14.51 4.21
C SER A 74 3.67 13.97 5.60
N GLY A 75 4.46 12.90 5.65
CA GLY A 75 5.05 12.37 6.86
C GLY A 75 6.55 12.59 6.90
N GLU A 76 7.20 11.97 7.88
CA GLU A 76 8.64 12.01 8.04
C GLU A 76 9.14 10.65 8.54
N ASN A 77 10.17 10.13 7.91
CA ASN A 77 10.81 8.90 8.36
C ASN A 77 11.56 9.15 9.67
N VAL A 78 11.11 8.54 10.75
CA VAL A 78 11.66 8.77 12.10
C VAL A 78 13.10 8.26 12.30
N PHE A 79 13.63 7.48 11.36
CA PHE A 79 15.00 6.98 11.41
C PHE A 79 15.98 7.82 10.58
N THR A 80 15.49 8.47 9.53
CA THR A 80 16.33 9.18 8.55
C THR A 80 16.02 10.67 8.45
N GLY A 81 14.89 11.14 8.96
CA GLY A 81 14.42 12.52 8.83
C GLY A 81 13.95 12.89 7.40
N LYS A 82 13.90 11.91 6.49
CA LYS A 82 13.43 12.18 5.12
C LYS A 82 11.91 12.37 5.09
N ILE A 83 11.48 13.39 4.36
CA ILE A 83 10.06 13.64 4.11
C ILE A 83 9.48 12.49 3.28
N ILE A 84 8.29 12.05 3.66
CA ILE A 84 7.50 11.05 2.97
C ILE A 84 6.29 11.76 2.36
N GLU A 85 6.18 11.66 1.05
CA GLU A 85 5.03 12.22 0.33
C GLU A 85 3.71 11.60 0.80
N PRO A 86 2.58 12.32 0.69
CA PRO A 86 1.26 11.83 1.11
C PRO A 86 0.92 10.46 0.53
N LEU A 87 0.26 9.61 1.33
CA LEU A 87 -0.22 8.31 0.87
C LEU A 87 -1.53 8.40 0.07
N SER A 88 -2.35 9.42 0.32
CA SER A 88 -3.64 9.57 -0.36
C SER A 88 -3.46 9.93 -1.83
N GLN A 89 -4.07 9.16 -2.73
CA GLN A 89 -4.12 9.46 -4.16
C GLN A 89 -4.90 10.74 -4.49
N LYS A 90 -5.70 11.27 -3.57
CA LYS A 90 -6.37 12.57 -3.75
C LYS A 90 -5.39 13.71 -3.96
N VAL A 91 -4.25 13.66 -3.27
CA VAL A 91 -3.23 14.71 -3.30
C VAL A 91 -1.91 14.24 -3.93
N ASN A 92 -1.69 12.94 -4.03
CA ASN A 92 -0.51 12.35 -4.65
C ASN A 92 -0.92 11.27 -5.67
N LYS A 93 -1.11 11.69 -6.91
CA LYS A 93 -1.62 10.83 -8.00
C LYS A 93 -0.69 9.67 -8.37
N ASN A 94 0.59 9.76 -7.99
CA ASN A 94 1.58 8.73 -8.30
C ASN A 94 1.59 7.57 -7.30
N ARG A 95 0.86 7.67 -6.18
CA ARG A 95 0.76 6.57 -5.22
C ARG A 95 0.01 5.37 -5.79
N PHE A 96 0.49 4.17 -5.46
CA PHE A 96 -0.15 2.89 -5.82
C PHE A 96 -0.30 2.67 -7.34
N THR A 97 0.62 3.20 -8.13
CA THR A 97 0.61 3.08 -9.60
C THR A 97 1.53 1.99 -10.14
N ASP A 98 2.35 1.39 -9.28
CA ASP A 98 3.29 0.32 -9.63
C ASP A 98 3.33 -0.75 -8.54
N ILE A 99 2.96 -1.99 -8.90
CA ILE A 99 2.85 -3.12 -7.97
C ILE A 99 4.19 -3.46 -7.32
N ALA A 100 5.27 -3.51 -8.07
CA ALA A 100 6.59 -3.82 -7.53
C ALA A 100 7.05 -2.78 -6.49
N THR A 101 6.73 -1.52 -6.70
CA THR A 101 6.99 -0.43 -5.76
C THR A 101 6.12 -0.57 -4.50
N ILE A 102 4.83 -0.92 -4.63
CA ILE A 102 3.94 -1.17 -3.50
C ILE A 102 4.51 -2.30 -2.62
N GLU A 103 4.82 -3.45 -3.20
CA GLU A 103 5.36 -4.61 -2.49
C GLU A 103 6.68 -4.31 -1.78
N LYS A 104 7.61 -3.64 -2.47
CA LYS A 104 8.90 -3.24 -1.91
C LYS A 104 8.74 -2.40 -0.65
N TRP A 105 7.89 -1.37 -0.70
CA TRP A 105 7.71 -0.46 0.42
C TRP A 105 6.90 -1.07 1.56
N LEU A 106 5.88 -1.86 1.27
CA LEU A 106 5.13 -2.58 2.29
C LEU A 106 6.04 -3.55 3.05
N LYS A 107 6.80 -4.38 2.36
CA LYS A 107 7.75 -5.30 2.98
C LYS A 107 8.74 -4.56 3.90
N ARG A 108 9.29 -3.47 3.41
CA ARG A 108 10.26 -2.66 4.14
C ARG A 108 9.66 -2.01 5.38
N ASN A 109 8.48 -1.42 5.26
CA ASN A 109 7.78 -0.75 6.35
C ASN A 109 7.28 -1.75 7.40
N PHE A 110 6.80 -2.92 7.00
CA PHE A 110 6.48 -4.00 7.95
C PHE A 110 7.71 -4.44 8.75
N ASN A 111 8.86 -4.60 8.10
CA ASN A 111 10.09 -4.90 8.82
C ASN A 111 10.47 -3.79 9.82
N ASP A 112 10.34 -2.54 9.45
CA ASP A 112 10.65 -1.41 10.34
C ASP A 112 9.72 -1.35 11.56
N VAL A 113 8.41 -1.60 11.38
CA VAL A 113 7.40 -1.52 12.46
C VAL A 113 7.39 -2.77 13.33
N TYR A 114 7.50 -3.95 12.76
CA TYR A 114 7.40 -5.23 13.48
C TYR A 114 8.76 -5.86 13.80
N ASN A 115 9.86 -5.25 13.34
CA ASN A 115 11.23 -5.74 13.52
C ASN A 115 11.42 -7.20 13.10
N ARG A 116 10.80 -7.60 12.01
CA ARG A 116 10.90 -8.95 11.44
C ARG A 116 10.70 -8.93 9.93
N GLU A 117 11.39 -9.82 9.24
CA GLU A 117 11.12 -10.11 7.84
C GLU A 117 9.82 -10.90 7.75
N GLY A 118 8.81 -10.33 7.11
CA GLY A 118 7.52 -10.96 6.93
C GLY A 118 7.08 -10.96 5.47
N SER A 119 6.40 -12.04 5.07
CA SER A 119 5.53 -12.00 3.90
C SER A 119 4.25 -11.27 4.29
N LEU A 120 3.74 -10.42 3.39
CA LEU A 120 2.46 -9.72 3.58
C LEU A 120 1.30 -10.69 3.80
N VAL A 121 1.37 -11.88 3.23
CA VAL A 121 0.34 -12.92 3.31
C VAL A 121 0.19 -13.44 4.74
N HIS A 122 1.26 -13.53 5.52
CA HIS A 122 1.21 -14.04 6.90
C HIS A 122 0.70 -13.03 7.94
N HIS A 123 0.46 -11.78 7.55
CA HIS A 123 0.00 -10.73 8.47
C HIS A 123 -1.49 -10.43 8.38
N VAL A 124 -2.18 -10.98 7.39
CA VAL A 124 -3.62 -10.75 7.15
C VAL A 124 -4.49 -12.01 7.34
N SER A 125 -3.88 -13.10 7.79
CA SER A 125 -4.58 -14.35 8.12
C SER A 125 -4.93 -14.45 9.60
#